data_ce3da9c891ee1fbb7dca5ff6186264e7
#
_entry.id   ce3da9c891ee1fbb7dca5ff6186264e7
#
_cell.length_a   1.000
_cell.length_b   1.000
_cell.length_c   1.000
_cell.angle_alpha   90.00
_cell.angle_beta   90.00
_cell.angle_gamma   90.00
#
_symmetry.space_group_name_H-M   'P 1'
#
loop_
_entity.id
_entity.type
_entity.pdbx_description
1 polymer ?
#
loop_
_entity_poly.entity_id
_entity_poly.type
_entity_poly.pdbx_seq_one_letter_code
_entity_poly.pdbx_strand_id
1 'polypeptide(L)'
;TFPPQATAVIYDTRRGMERLIGKYGLDAKYKVVSTATAGECIENLSMLDGINTVFLSGIHSHDRNIILKYCVENNITVFVVPRIGDTIMSGAHHMHMFHLPMLRVGRYNPQPEYLFVKRLLDIVISAIALVILSPIFLITAIAIKVTDNGPVFYKQIRLTKDGKEFGILKFRSMRVD
;
A
#
# COMPACT_ATOMS: atom_id res chain seq x y z
N THR A 1 9.38 -15.96 21.04
CA THR A 1 8.01 -15.41 21.14
C THR A 1 8.09 -14.08 21.87
N PHE A 2 7.76 -13.00 21.20
CA PHE A 2 7.70 -11.67 21.85
C PHE A 2 6.52 -11.65 22.84
N PRO A 3 6.67 -10.98 24.00
CA PRO A 3 5.57 -10.85 24.95
C PRO A 3 4.37 -10.12 24.31
N PRO A 4 3.13 -10.48 24.69
CA PRO A 4 1.95 -9.81 24.16
C PRO A 4 1.98 -8.33 24.56
N GLN A 5 1.70 -7.46 23.60
CA GLN A 5 1.68 -6.01 23.79
C GLN A 5 0.32 -5.57 24.34
N ALA A 6 0.33 -4.84 25.45
CA ALA A 6 -0.87 -4.19 25.97
C ALA A 6 -1.36 -3.17 24.91
N THR A 7 -2.59 -3.33 24.47
CA THR A 7 -3.11 -2.61 23.32
C THR A 7 -4.43 -1.89 23.66
N ALA A 8 -4.56 -0.64 23.25
CA ALA A 8 -5.80 0.10 23.30
C ALA A 8 -6.37 0.30 21.87
N VAL A 9 -7.69 0.28 21.77
CA VAL A 9 -8.40 0.57 20.52
C VAL A 9 -9.25 1.82 20.74
N ILE A 10 -8.93 2.88 20.00
CA ILE A 10 -9.68 4.13 20.04
C ILE A 10 -10.41 4.31 18.71
N TYR A 11 -11.69 4.58 18.79
CA TYR A 11 -12.57 4.73 17.62
C TYR A 11 -13.52 5.91 17.80
N ASP A 12 -14.11 6.35 16.69
CA ASP A 12 -15.20 7.32 16.68
C ASP A 12 -16.36 6.78 15.81
N THR A 13 -16.21 6.80 14.50
CA THR A 13 -17.26 6.35 13.56
C THR A 13 -17.18 4.88 13.18
N ARG A 14 -16.03 4.22 13.37
CA ARG A 14 -15.80 2.82 12.96
C ARG A 14 -15.38 1.95 14.15
N ARG A 15 -16.36 1.36 14.79
CA ARG A 15 -16.16 0.29 15.78
C ARG A 15 -15.86 -1.04 15.06
N GLY A 16 -15.00 -1.87 15.63
CA GLY A 16 -14.76 -3.24 15.16
C GLY A 16 -13.32 -3.61 14.87
N MET A 17 -12.35 -2.74 15.18
CA MET A 17 -10.94 -3.08 15.06
C MET A 17 -10.54 -4.28 15.91
N GLU A 18 -11.13 -4.45 17.10
CA GLU A 18 -10.95 -5.59 17.99
C GLU A 18 -11.34 -6.91 17.31
N ARG A 19 -12.47 -6.92 16.59
CA ARG A 19 -12.92 -8.10 15.83
C ARG A 19 -11.95 -8.44 14.70
N LEU A 20 -11.31 -7.44 14.10
CA LEU A 20 -10.30 -7.67 13.06
C LEU A 20 -9.04 -8.27 13.66
N ILE A 21 -8.58 -7.78 14.82
CA ILE A 21 -7.41 -8.32 15.52
C ILE A 21 -7.63 -9.81 15.79
N GLY A 22 -8.79 -10.20 16.34
CA GLY A 22 -9.12 -11.60 16.59
C GLY A 22 -9.30 -12.42 15.31
N LYS A 23 -9.98 -11.90 14.30
CA LYS A 23 -10.21 -12.58 13.01
C LYS A 23 -8.90 -12.95 12.29
N TYR A 24 -7.87 -12.11 12.40
CA TYR A 24 -6.55 -12.34 11.78
C TYR A 24 -5.56 -13.04 12.71
N GLY A 25 -5.99 -13.54 13.88
CA GLY A 25 -5.15 -14.26 14.83
C GLY A 25 -4.02 -13.39 15.44
N LEU A 26 -4.23 -12.09 15.51
CA LEU A 26 -3.26 -11.11 16.03
C LEU A 26 -3.43 -10.85 17.53
N ASP A 27 -4.41 -11.44 18.18
CA ASP A 27 -4.73 -11.37 19.61
C ASP A 27 -3.60 -11.90 20.49
N ALA A 28 -2.85 -12.89 20.01
CA ALA A 28 -1.62 -13.36 20.69
C ALA A 28 -0.51 -12.30 20.77
N LYS A 29 -0.46 -11.36 19.81
CA LYS A 29 0.52 -10.27 19.76
C LYS A 29 -0.02 -8.97 20.37
N TYR A 30 -1.26 -8.64 20.09
CA TYR A 30 -1.93 -7.40 20.51
C TYR A 30 -3.07 -7.73 21.48
N LYS A 31 -2.74 -7.77 22.78
CA LYS A 31 -3.75 -8.00 23.80
C LYS A 31 -4.54 -6.73 24.05
N VAL A 32 -5.77 -6.67 23.54
CA VAL A 32 -6.65 -5.51 23.76
C VAL A 32 -7.04 -5.43 25.24
N VAL A 33 -6.57 -4.38 25.89
CA VAL A 33 -6.79 -4.12 27.32
C VAL A 33 -7.91 -3.09 27.51
N SER A 34 -7.97 -2.10 26.62
CA SER A 34 -8.98 -1.04 26.70
C SER A 34 -9.53 -0.67 25.32
N THR A 35 -10.78 -0.23 25.32
CA THR A 35 -11.45 0.28 24.12
C THR A 35 -12.24 1.51 24.55
N ALA A 36 -12.02 2.63 23.87
CA ALA A 36 -12.68 3.89 24.18
C ALA A 36 -13.03 4.68 22.91
N THR A 37 -13.89 5.65 23.05
CA THR A 37 -14.13 6.65 22.02
C THR A 37 -13.03 7.71 22.03
N ALA A 38 -12.87 8.43 20.91
CA ALA A 38 -11.88 9.51 20.83
C ALA A 38 -12.12 10.60 21.88
N GLY A 39 -13.38 10.97 22.14
CA GLY A 39 -13.75 11.94 23.16
C GLY A 39 -13.33 11.51 24.57
N GLU A 40 -13.68 10.29 24.98
CA GLU A 40 -13.31 9.74 26.30
C GLU A 40 -11.78 9.68 26.47
N CYS A 41 -11.06 9.33 25.38
CA CYS A 41 -9.60 9.27 25.41
C CYS A 41 -8.97 10.68 25.57
N ILE A 42 -9.53 11.70 24.94
CA ILE A 42 -9.02 13.08 25.04
C ILE A 42 -9.30 13.67 26.42
N GLU A 43 -10.46 13.39 27.00
CA GLU A 43 -10.80 13.82 28.36
C GLU A 43 -9.85 13.22 29.40
N ASN A 44 -9.37 11.99 29.17
CA ASN A 44 -8.47 11.32 30.08
C ASN A 44 -7.36 10.54 29.32
N LEU A 45 -6.34 11.26 28.87
CA LEU A 45 -5.19 10.68 28.16
C LEU A 45 -4.37 9.70 29.02
N SER A 46 -4.44 9.80 30.35
CA SER A 46 -3.75 8.86 31.26
C SER A 46 -4.29 7.43 31.19
N MET A 47 -5.44 7.19 30.57
CA MET A 47 -5.90 5.83 30.26
C MET A 47 -4.97 5.06 29.31
N LEU A 48 -4.07 5.75 28.64
CA LEU A 48 -3.06 5.17 27.75
C LEU A 48 -1.75 4.86 28.47
N ASP A 49 -1.63 5.16 29.76
CA ASP A 49 -0.45 4.86 30.54
C ASP A 49 -0.29 3.33 30.70
N GLY A 50 0.90 2.85 30.44
CA GLY A 50 1.17 1.40 30.44
C GLY A 50 0.72 0.64 29.18
N ILE A 51 0.14 1.33 28.20
CA ILE A 51 -0.20 0.76 26.89
C ILE A 51 1.03 0.83 25.97
N ASN A 52 1.31 -0.26 25.27
CA ASN A 52 2.42 -0.33 24.31
C ASN A 52 1.99 0.07 22.90
N THR A 53 0.74 -0.23 22.55
CA THR A 53 0.22 -0.05 21.19
C THR A 53 -1.19 0.51 21.20
N VAL A 54 -1.46 1.46 20.30
CA VAL A 54 -2.79 2.05 20.13
C VAL A 54 -3.23 1.90 18.67
N PHE A 55 -4.45 1.43 18.45
CA PHE A 55 -5.10 1.43 17.14
C PHE A 55 -6.13 2.56 17.07
N LEU A 56 -5.99 3.45 16.08
CA LEU A 56 -6.90 4.56 15.85
C LEU A 56 -7.75 4.30 14.60
N SER A 57 -9.06 4.28 14.75
CA SER A 57 -10.01 3.98 13.66
C SER A 57 -11.13 5.00 13.54
N GLY A 58 -11.21 5.66 12.38
CA GLY A 58 -12.31 6.56 12.03
C GLY A 58 -12.40 7.86 12.83
N ILE A 59 -11.29 8.31 13.43
CA ILE A 59 -11.22 9.49 14.29
C ILE A 59 -11.02 10.76 13.46
N HIS A 60 -11.63 11.89 13.86
CA HIS A 60 -11.43 13.19 13.24
C HIS A 60 -9.97 13.66 13.37
N SER A 61 -9.49 14.42 12.38
CA SER A 61 -8.06 14.80 12.31
C SER A 61 -7.59 15.60 13.52
N HIS A 62 -8.44 16.46 14.07
CA HIS A 62 -8.12 17.25 15.27
C HIS A 62 -7.86 16.34 16.47
N ASP A 63 -8.82 15.48 16.81
CA ASP A 63 -8.77 14.59 17.97
C ASP A 63 -7.67 13.55 17.82
N ARG A 64 -7.52 13.01 16.60
CA ARG A 64 -6.43 12.12 16.26
C ARG A 64 -5.06 12.72 16.51
N ASN A 65 -4.86 14.00 16.17
CA ASN A 65 -3.58 14.67 16.37
C ASN A 65 -3.23 14.86 17.84
N ILE A 66 -4.23 15.11 18.69
CA ILE A 66 -4.03 15.19 20.15
C ILE A 66 -3.56 13.85 20.70
N ILE A 67 -4.25 12.76 20.34
CA ILE A 67 -3.91 11.41 20.80
C ILE A 67 -2.54 10.97 20.24
N LEU A 68 -2.26 11.25 18.95
CA LEU A 68 -0.96 10.94 18.33
C LEU A 68 0.18 11.64 19.04
N LYS A 69 0.03 12.93 19.35
CA LYS A 69 1.07 13.70 20.05
C LYS A 69 1.38 13.07 21.41
N TYR A 70 0.36 12.76 22.20
CA TYR A 70 0.52 12.09 23.49
C TYR A 70 1.24 10.74 23.36
N CYS A 71 0.80 9.91 22.39
CA CYS A 71 1.42 8.60 22.18
C CYS A 71 2.89 8.70 21.78
N VAL A 72 3.24 9.63 20.88
CA VAL A 72 4.64 9.84 20.47
C VAL A 72 5.50 10.31 21.63
N GLU A 73 5.01 11.26 22.44
CA GLU A 73 5.71 11.76 23.63
C GLU A 73 5.95 10.66 24.69
N ASN A 74 5.05 9.67 24.77
CA ASN A 74 5.13 8.57 25.73
C ASN A 74 5.68 7.26 25.12
N ASN A 75 6.29 7.30 23.92
CA ASN A 75 6.85 6.14 23.23
C ASN A 75 5.83 5.00 22.97
N ILE A 76 4.55 5.33 22.79
CA ILE A 76 3.49 4.38 22.46
C ILE A 76 3.42 4.22 20.93
N THR A 77 3.46 2.99 20.44
CA THR A 77 3.32 2.70 19.01
C THR A 77 1.88 2.91 18.56
N VAL A 78 1.66 3.66 17.49
CA VAL A 78 0.31 3.95 16.99
C VAL A 78 0.10 3.40 15.58
N PHE A 79 -0.97 2.65 15.39
CA PHE A 79 -1.48 2.25 14.09
C PHE A 79 -2.74 3.06 13.75
N VAL A 80 -2.71 3.77 12.63
CA VAL A 80 -3.80 4.63 12.21
C VAL A 80 -4.43 4.09 10.94
N VAL A 81 -5.75 3.97 10.89
CA VAL A 81 -6.46 3.74 9.64
C VAL A 81 -6.48 5.07 8.87
N PRO A 82 -5.74 5.19 7.75
CA PRO A 82 -5.62 6.46 7.04
C PRO A 82 -6.93 6.85 6.38
N ARG A 83 -7.20 8.14 6.32
CA ARG A 83 -8.24 8.72 5.47
C ARG A 83 -7.66 9.01 4.08
N ILE A 84 -8.53 9.29 3.12
CA ILE A 84 -8.11 9.63 1.74
C ILE A 84 -7.12 10.80 1.74
N GLY A 85 -7.37 11.83 2.54
CA GLY A 85 -6.47 12.97 2.68
C GLY A 85 -5.08 12.59 3.22
N ASP A 86 -5.01 11.69 4.19
CA ASP A 86 -3.74 11.22 4.74
C ASP A 86 -2.93 10.45 3.69
N THR A 87 -3.61 9.61 2.92
CA THR A 87 -2.99 8.84 1.83
C THR A 87 -2.47 9.76 0.72
N ILE A 88 -3.22 10.81 0.38
CA ILE A 88 -2.78 11.81 -0.61
C ILE A 88 -1.58 12.59 -0.07
N MET A 89 -1.61 13.00 1.20
CA MET A 89 -0.52 13.75 1.83
C MET A 89 0.74 12.91 2.04
N SER A 90 0.63 11.61 2.25
CA SER A 90 1.80 10.72 2.40
C SER A 90 2.69 10.68 1.16
N GLY A 91 2.11 10.92 -0.03
CA GLY A 91 2.83 11.05 -1.31
C GLY A 91 3.24 12.48 -1.67
N ALA A 92 3.04 13.46 -0.78
CA ALA A 92 3.34 14.85 -1.05
C ALA A 92 4.84 15.14 -0.94
N HIS A 93 5.32 16.09 -1.76
CA HIS A 93 6.70 16.57 -1.66
C HIS A 93 6.82 17.63 -0.57
N HIS A 94 7.75 17.42 0.37
CA HIS A 94 8.11 18.42 1.36
C HIS A 94 8.91 19.54 0.70
N MET A 95 8.51 20.77 0.91
CA MET A 95 9.22 21.94 0.41
C MET A 95 9.16 23.06 1.44
N HIS A 96 10.14 23.96 1.39
CA HIS A 96 10.15 25.17 2.21
C HIS A 96 9.85 26.37 1.32
N MET A 97 8.83 27.12 1.67
CA MET A 97 8.45 28.36 0.98
C MET A 97 8.08 29.42 2.03
N PHE A 98 8.57 30.65 1.87
CA PHE A 98 8.35 31.74 2.83
C PHE A 98 8.80 31.42 4.27
N HIS A 99 9.87 30.63 4.43
CA HIS A 99 10.36 30.11 5.73
C HIS A 99 9.38 29.18 6.47
N LEU A 100 8.36 28.68 5.77
CA LEU A 100 7.38 27.72 6.30
C LEU A 100 7.56 26.35 5.64
N PRO A 101 7.47 25.25 6.40
CA PRO A 101 7.37 23.92 5.83
C PRO A 101 6.01 23.74 5.17
N MET A 102 6.01 23.39 3.89
CA MET A 102 4.79 23.17 3.10
C MET A 102 4.80 21.81 2.44
N LEU A 103 3.62 21.26 2.21
CA LEU A 103 3.41 20.03 1.46
C LEU A 103 2.84 20.36 0.07
N ARG A 104 3.58 20.04 -0.97
CA ARG A 104 3.08 20.15 -2.33
C ARG A 104 2.36 18.86 -2.71
N VAL A 105 1.04 18.93 -2.81
CA VAL A 105 0.18 17.85 -3.30
C VAL A 105 -0.15 18.14 -4.77
N GLY A 106 0.09 17.17 -5.64
CA GLY A 106 -0.22 17.32 -7.06
C GLY A 106 -0.20 15.97 -7.78
N ARG A 107 -0.78 15.91 -8.97
CA ARG A 107 -0.59 14.74 -9.83
C ARG A 107 0.88 14.63 -10.21
N TYR A 108 1.40 13.39 -10.17
CA TYR A 108 2.73 13.10 -10.68
C TYR A 108 2.77 13.45 -12.17
N ASN A 109 3.47 14.51 -12.49
CA ASN A 109 3.71 14.97 -13.86
C ASN A 109 5.23 15.03 -14.07
N PRO A 110 5.85 13.96 -14.54
CA PRO A 110 7.29 13.91 -14.74
C PRO A 110 7.71 14.84 -15.87
N GLN A 111 8.90 15.39 -15.75
CA GLN A 111 9.48 16.24 -16.79
C GLN A 111 9.68 15.46 -18.09
N PRO A 112 9.52 16.11 -19.26
CA PRO A 112 9.68 15.47 -20.58
C PRO A 112 11.03 14.78 -20.76
N GLU A 113 12.10 15.38 -20.26
CA GLU A 113 13.45 14.82 -20.33
C GLU A 113 13.55 13.48 -19.57
N TYR A 114 12.95 13.41 -18.38
CA TYR A 114 12.88 12.17 -17.61
C TYR A 114 12.13 11.07 -18.37
N LEU A 115 11.01 11.42 -19.00
CA LEU A 115 10.22 10.47 -19.80
C LEU A 115 11.00 9.96 -21.00
N PHE A 116 11.80 10.83 -21.66
CA PHE A 116 12.63 10.46 -22.79
C PHE A 116 13.74 9.49 -22.37
N VAL A 117 14.50 9.84 -21.33
CA VAL A 117 15.58 8.99 -20.80
C VAL A 117 15.03 7.66 -20.32
N LYS A 118 13.91 7.68 -19.57
CA LYS A 118 13.23 6.46 -19.14
C LYS A 118 12.85 5.59 -20.34
N ARG A 119 12.26 6.16 -21.38
CA ARG A 119 11.82 5.40 -22.56
C ARG A 119 13.00 4.77 -23.30
N LEU A 120 14.10 5.50 -23.43
CA LEU A 120 15.32 4.99 -24.04
C LEU A 120 15.87 3.78 -23.26
N LEU A 121 15.96 3.91 -21.94
CA LEU A 121 16.40 2.81 -21.07
C LEU A 121 15.44 1.61 -21.14
N ASP A 122 14.15 1.83 -21.12
CA ASP A 122 13.13 0.75 -21.23
C ASP A 122 13.33 -0.03 -22.56
N ILE A 123 13.59 0.67 -23.68
CA ILE A 123 13.84 0.04 -24.99
C ILE A 123 15.14 -0.77 -24.99
N VAL A 124 16.23 -0.19 -24.49
CA VAL A 124 17.53 -0.86 -24.47
C VAL A 124 17.48 -2.11 -23.58
N ILE A 125 16.96 -1.98 -22.38
CA ILE A 125 16.88 -3.11 -21.44
C ILE A 125 15.96 -4.20 -21.98
N SER A 126 14.80 -3.85 -22.55
CA SER A 126 13.91 -4.83 -23.14
C SER A 126 14.48 -5.55 -24.36
N ALA A 127 15.24 -4.83 -25.21
CA ALA A 127 15.91 -5.42 -26.36
C ALA A 127 16.98 -6.44 -25.93
N ILE A 128 17.82 -6.08 -24.94
CA ILE A 128 18.84 -6.98 -24.38
C ILE A 128 18.15 -8.21 -23.75
N ALA A 129 17.10 -8.01 -22.97
CA ALA A 129 16.36 -9.09 -22.35
C ALA A 129 15.75 -10.05 -23.40
N LEU A 130 15.19 -9.51 -24.49
CA LEU A 130 14.65 -10.33 -25.58
C LEU A 130 15.73 -11.18 -26.26
N VAL A 131 16.92 -10.63 -26.50
CA VAL A 131 18.03 -11.37 -27.09
C VAL A 131 18.49 -12.51 -26.16
N ILE A 132 18.68 -12.23 -24.89
CA ILE A 132 19.14 -13.23 -23.90
C ILE A 132 18.09 -14.32 -23.67
N LEU A 133 16.80 -13.98 -23.63
CA LEU A 133 15.72 -14.90 -23.37
C LEU A 133 15.18 -15.60 -24.64
N SER A 134 15.65 -15.18 -25.83
CA SER A 134 15.18 -15.75 -27.12
C SER A 134 15.28 -17.26 -27.20
N PRO A 135 16.36 -17.94 -26.76
CA PRO A 135 16.43 -19.40 -26.81
C PRO A 135 15.38 -20.06 -25.91
N ILE A 136 15.10 -19.48 -24.74
CA ILE A 136 14.07 -20.00 -23.82
C ILE A 136 12.69 -19.83 -24.46
N PHE A 137 12.42 -18.68 -25.08
CA PHE A 137 11.15 -18.43 -25.77
C PHE A 137 10.96 -19.38 -26.96
N LEU A 138 12.03 -19.69 -27.70
CA LEU A 138 11.97 -20.63 -28.79
C LEU A 138 11.64 -22.04 -28.31
N ILE A 139 12.30 -22.52 -27.26
CA ILE A 139 12.05 -23.83 -26.66
C ILE A 139 10.60 -23.92 -26.17
N THR A 140 10.12 -22.89 -25.49
CA THR A 140 8.74 -22.82 -24.99
C THR A 140 7.74 -22.83 -26.15
N ALA A 141 8.01 -22.08 -27.21
CA ALA A 141 7.15 -22.05 -28.39
C ALA A 141 7.04 -23.41 -29.09
N ILE A 142 8.17 -24.10 -29.21
CA ILE A 142 8.22 -25.46 -29.77
C ILE A 142 7.44 -26.44 -28.89
N ALA A 143 7.68 -26.41 -27.57
CA ALA A 143 6.98 -27.26 -26.61
C ALA A 143 5.45 -27.10 -26.69
N ILE A 144 4.96 -25.83 -26.72
CA ILE A 144 3.53 -25.56 -26.89
C ILE A 144 3.02 -26.11 -28.22
N LYS A 145 3.77 -25.92 -29.33
CA LYS A 145 3.35 -26.34 -30.64
C LYS A 145 3.29 -27.87 -30.80
N VAL A 146 4.19 -28.57 -30.14
CA VAL A 146 4.23 -30.05 -30.15
C VAL A 146 3.13 -30.66 -29.28
N THR A 147 2.79 -29.98 -28.15
CA THR A 147 1.81 -30.50 -27.21
C THR A 147 0.38 -30.23 -27.66
N ASP A 148 0.14 -29.06 -28.29
CA ASP A 148 -1.19 -28.58 -28.64
C ASP A 148 -1.11 -27.82 -29.97
N ASN A 149 -1.43 -28.46 -31.09
CA ASN A 149 -1.32 -27.94 -32.48
C ASN A 149 -1.90 -26.51 -32.69
N GLY A 150 -2.30 -25.81 -31.62
CA GLY A 150 -2.86 -24.48 -31.60
C GLY A 150 -1.84 -23.32 -31.76
N PRO A 151 -2.30 -22.08 -31.70
CA PRO A 151 -1.44 -20.90 -31.74
C PRO A 151 -0.59 -20.81 -30.46
N VAL A 152 0.70 -20.48 -30.62
CA VAL A 152 1.68 -20.35 -29.53
C VAL A 152 1.38 -19.13 -28.64
N PHE A 153 0.87 -18.07 -29.24
CA PHE A 153 0.59 -16.81 -28.56
C PHE A 153 -0.90 -16.57 -28.39
N TYR A 154 -1.26 -16.04 -27.25
CA TYR A 154 -2.59 -15.54 -26.93
C TYR A 154 -2.53 -14.03 -26.67
N LYS A 155 -3.41 -13.25 -27.29
CA LYS A 155 -3.52 -11.82 -27.12
C LYS A 155 -4.60 -11.48 -26.08
N GLN A 156 -4.20 -10.90 -24.95
CA GLN A 156 -5.10 -10.43 -23.90
C GLN A 156 -5.24 -8.92 -23.95
N ILE A 157 -6.47 -8.42 -24.02
CA ILE A 157 -6.75 -6.98 -23.96
C ILE A 157 -6.62 -6.51 -22.51
N ARG A 158 -5.89 -5.43 -22.31
CA ARG A 158 -5.70 -4.74 -21.02
C ARG A 158 -5.89 -3.25 -21.21
N LEU A 159 -6.19 -2.55 -20.11
CA LEU A 159 -6.30 -1.09 -20.09
C LEU A 159 -5.01 -0.45 -19.61
N THR A 160 -4.60 0.63 -20.28
CA THR A 160 -3.51 1.50 -19.78
C THR A 160 -3.98 2.32 -18.60
N LYS A 161 -3.05 3.02 -17.98
CA LYS A 161 -3.31 4.02 -16.92
C LYS A 161 -4.38 5.07 -17.34
N ASP A 162 -4.45 5.41 -18.62
CA ASP A 162 -5.37 6.42 -19.17
C ASP A 162 -6.63 5.80 -19.79
N GLY A 163 -6.91 4.52 -19.51
CA GLY A 163 -8.11 3.82 -19.98
C GLY A 163 -8.07 3.37 -21.44
N LYS A 164 -6.94 3.51 -22.14
CA LYS A 164 -6.78 3.03 -23.53
C LYS A 164 -6.52 1.53 -23.54
N GLU A 165 -7.19 0.82 -24.43
CA GLU A 165 -6.99 -0.61 -24.63
C GLU A 165 -5.66 -0.90 -25.32
N PHE A 166 -4.97 -1.93 -24.87
CA PHE A 166 -3.80 -2.49 -25.55
C PHE A 166 -3.74 -4.01 -25.39
N GLY A 167 -3.15 -4.70 -26.36
CA GLY A 167 -3.04 -6.15 -26.37
C GLY A 167 -1.70 -6.63 -25.86
N ILE A 168 -1.71 -7.40 -24.78
CA ILE A 168 -0.53 -8.11 -24.29
C ILE A 168 -0.45 -9.49 -24.95
N LEU A 169 0.71 -9.82 -25.53
CA LEU A 169 1.00 -11.15 -26.01
C LEU A 169 1.51 -12.02 -24.86
N LYS A 170 0.92 -13.20 -24.70
CA LYS A 170 1.31 -14.21 -23.71
C LYS A 170 1.49 -15.54 -24.39
N PHE A 171 2.40 -16.39 -23.88
CA PHE A 171 2.39 -17.78 -24.21
C PHE A 171 1.09 -18.44 -23.78
N ARG A 172 0.58 -19.35 -24.60
CA ARG A 172 -0.63 -20.08 -24.30
C ARG A 172 -0.36 -21.14 -23.25
N SER A 173 -1.11 -21.12 -22.15
CA SER A 173 -1.00 -22.08 -21.04
C SER A 173 -2.17 -23.06 -20.94
N MET A 174 -3.24 -22.84 -21.72
CA MET A 174 -4.43 -23.70 -21.72
C MET A 174 -4.58 -24.42 -23.05
N ARG A 175 -4.99 -25.69 -23.01
CA ARG A 175 -5.34 -26.48 -24.21
C ARG A 175 -6.61 -25.91 -24.88
N VAL A 176 -6.74 -26.12 -26.19
CA VAL A 176 -8.00 -25.96 -26.90
C VAL A 176 -8.70 -27.30 -26.82
N ASP A 177 -9.76 -27.38 -26.02
CA ASP A 177 -10.72 -28.47 -26.11
C ASP A 177 -11.62 -28.25 -27.30
#